data_9f8d74b2fff194bed1c0398c2201b1e5
#
_entry.id   9f8d74b2fff194bed1c0398c2201b1e5
#
_cell.length_a   1.000
_cell.length_b   1.000
_cell.length_c   1.000
_cell.angle_alpha   90.00
_cell.angle_beta   90.00
_cell.angle_gamma   90.00
#
_symmetry.space_group_name_H-M   'P 1'
#
loop_
_entity.id
_entity.type
_entity.pdbx_description
1 polymer ?
#
loop_
_entity_poly.entity_id
_entity_poly.type
_entity_poly.pdbx_seq_one_letter_code
_entity_poly.pdbx_strand_id
1 'polypeptide(L)'
;MDFSSGFFKAAWPVVGEEVSKAIIDFFKTGRLLKQLNATLLTLIPKVRTPHSVAEFRPISCCNVVYKVISKIIVSRIREILDLLISPSQNAFVPGRLISDNILIAQELFSGYNQCRLPLRCALKVDLRKAYDTLEWDFLIAALRMFGFPAVFIRWIEECVTSAHYSVVVNGGVHGFFAGARGLRQGDPMSPYLFVLVMEVLHMILQQLIEQDGEFQYHCRCKDLNLFQLSFADDLLLFCKADVRSVCLFGRGLDTFATLSGLHTNPQKSQLIISKAASRLCDSLLATLGFQEGHLPVRYLDLPLISALLSVADCQPLLQKIDSRIKGWEGVQLSFAGRVQLIKSVLISFEVYWAMAFILPKGIINEMIKRLERYLFQWLP
;
A
#
# COMPACT_ATOMS: atom_id res chain seq x y z
N MET A 1 1.81 30.35 8.18
CA MET A 1 1.74 29.48 9.38
C MET A 1 0.45 28.69 9.29
N ASP A 2 0.55 27.38 9.24
CA ASP A 2 -0.67 26.57 9.24
C ASP A 2 -1.09 26.30 10.68
N PHE A 3 -2.33 26.64 11.00
CA PHE A 3 -2.91 26.36 12.30
C PHE A 3 -3.09 24.85 12.49
N SER A 4 -2.69 24.33 13.64
CA SER A 4 -2.83 22.92 13.96
C SER A 4 -4.30 22.52 14.21
N SER A 5 -4.59 21.21 14.14
CA SER A 5 -5.93 20.69 14.50
C SER A 5 -6.33 21.05 15.93
N GLY A 6 -5.35 21.18 16.85
CA GLY A 6 -5.57 21.63 18.23
C GLY A 6 -6.10 23.06 18.29
N PHE A 7 -5.56 23.97 17.46
CA PHE A 7 -6.08 25.33 17.34
C PHE A 7 -7.56 25.35 16.93
N PHE A 8 -7.91 24.64 15.86
CA PHE A 8 -9.31 24.61 15.38
C PHE A 8 -10.26 24.01 16.42
N LYS A 9 -9.82 23.00 17.19
CA LYS A 9 -10.63 22.45 18.29
C LYS A 9 -10.88 23.46 19.39
N ALA A 10 -9.85 24.18 19.84
CA ALA A 10 -9.94 25.15 20.91
C ALA A 10 -10.69 26.43 20.48
N ALA A 11 -10.43 26.93 19.28
CA ALA A 11 -11.01 28.14 18.73
C ALA A 11 -12.35 27.92 18.00
N TRP A 12 -12.89 26.70 17.96
CA TRP A 12 -14.09 26.38 17.20
C TRP A 12 -15.31 27.30 17.48
N PRO A 13 -15.61 27.69 18.73
CA PRO A 13 -16.71 28.63 19.01
C PRO A 13 -16.53 29.97 18.31
N VAL A 14 -15.29 30.36 17.96
CA VAL A 14 -15.00 31.66 17.33
C VAL A 14 -14.91 31.54 15.80
N VAL A 15 -14.18 30.53 15.31
CA VAL A 15 -13.85 30.40 13.85
C VAL A 15 -14.72 29.40 13.11
N GLY A 16 -15.51 28.61 13.80
CA GLY A 16 -16.23 27.47 13.21
C GLY A 16 -17.23 27.85 12.13
N GLU A 17 -17.91 28.98 12.29
CA GLU A 17 -18.86 29.47 11.30
C GLU A 17 -18.20 29.89 10.00
N GLU A 18 -17.08 30.62 10.08
CA GLU A 18 -16.30 31.04 8.90
C GLU A 18 -15.66 29.89 8.19
N VAL A 19 -15.09 28.94 8.94
CA VAL A 19 -14.52 27.69 8.37
C VAL A 19 -15.60 26.88 7.65
N SER A 20 -16.79 26.77 8.25
CA SER A 20 -17.90 26.05 7.63
C SER A 20 -18.39 26.76 6.36
N LYS A 21 -18.49 28.11 6.36
CA LYS A 21 -18.81 28.90 5.17
C LYS A 21 -17.79 28.69 4.05
N ALA A 22 -16.49 28.71 4.37
CA ALA A 22 -15.42 28.49 3.39
C ALA A 22 -15.49 27.08 2.76
N ILE A 23 -15.79 26.05 3.55
CA ILE A 23 -15.97 24.69 3.07
C ILE A 23 -17.21 24.58 2.17
N ILE A 24 -18.33 25.16 2.58
CA ILE A 24 -19.57 25.18 1.78
C ILE A 24 -19.36 25.95 0.47
N ASP A 25 -18.63 27.05 0.49
CA ASP A 25 -18.30 27.83 -0.71
C ASP A 25 -17.48 26.98 -1.70
N PHE A 26 -16.48 26.21 -1.24
CA PHE A 26 -15.77 25.25 -2.08
C PHE A 26 -16.73 24.29 -2.79
N PHE A 27 -17.65 23.65 -2.07
CA PHE A 27 -18.58 22.69 -2.68
C PHE A 27 -19.60 23.35 -3.63
N LYS A 28 -19.90 24.64 -3.48
CA LYS A 28 -20.75 25.41 -4.40
C LYS A 28 -19.97 25.84 -5.65
N THR A 29 -18.79 26.38 -5.48
CA THR A 29 -18.00 26.99 -6.58
C THR A 29 -17.07 26.02 -7.28
N GLY A 30 -16.63 24.98 -6.59
CA GLY A 30 -15.59 24.05 -7.05
C GLY A 30 -14.20 24.69 -7.12
N ARG A 31 -13.96 25.79 -6.39
CA ARG A 31 -12.68 26.52 -6.38
C ARG A 31 -12.07 26.52 -5.00
N LEU A 32 -10.78 26.28 -4.93
CA LEU A 32 -10.01 26.26 -3.69
C LEU A 32 -8.96 27.37 -3.70
N LEU A 33 -8.89 28.15 -2.63
CA LEU A 33 -7.84 29.16 -2.49
C LEU A 33 -6.47 28.48 -2.46
N LYS A 34 -5.50 29.01 -3.23
CA LYS A 34 -4.13 28.48 -3.32
C LYS A 34 -3.48 28.30 -1.95
N GLN A 35 -3.72 29.22 -1.01
CA GLN A 35 -3.19 29.16 0.35
C GLN A 35 -3.75 27.96 1.13
N LEU A 36 -4.99 27.55 0.89
CA LEU A 36 -5.59 26.37 1.53
C LEU A 36 -5.08 25.07 0.92
N ASN A 37 -4.65 25.08 -0.36
CA ASN A 37 -4.05 23.93 -1.04
C ASN A 37 -2.52 23.96 -1.08
N ALA A 38 -1.88 24.89 -0.37
CA ALA A 38 -0.46 24.90 -0.13
C ALA A 38 -0.08 23.80 0.88
N THR A 39 0.93 23.02 0.55
CA THR A 39 1.33 21.81 1.31
C THR A 39 2.81 21.84 1.64
N LEU A 40 3.16 21.59 2.88
CA LEU A 40 4.55 21.39 3.29
C LEU A 40 4.95 19.92 3.11
N LEU A 41 6.03 19.69 2.38
CA LEU A 41 6.64 18.37 2.21
C LEU A 41 7.70 18.14 3.28
N THR A 42 7.48 17.17 4.15
CA THR A 42 8.48 16.69 5.12
C THR A 42 9.12 15.42 4.60
N LEU A 43 10.45 15.38 4.57
CA LEU A 43 11.21 14.24 4.07
C LEU A 43 11.50 13.26 5.22
N ILE A 44 10.89 12.08 5.17
CA ILE A 44 11.09 11.01 6.15
C ILE A 44 12.04 9.96 5.55
N PRO A 45 13.17 9.63 6.20
CA PRO A 45 14.11 8.63 5.69
C PRO A 45 13.49 7.22 5.67
N LYS A 46 13.71 6.48 4.58
CA LYS A 46 13.33 5.06 4.42
C LYS A 46 14.36 4.12 5.07
N VAL A 47 15.59 4.59 5.20
CA VAL A 47 16.74 3.85 5.74
C VAL A 47 17.40 4.65 6.87
N ARG A 48 18.19 4.00 7.73
CA ARG A 48 18.84 4.67 8.88
C ARG A 48 19.78 5.80 8.46
N THR A 49 20.56 5.61 7.41
CA THR A 49 21.52 6.56 6.87
C THR A 49 21.24 6.78 5.38
N PRO A 50 20.36 7.74 5.01
CA PRO A 50 20.06 8.01 3.63
C PRO A 50 21.23 8.76 2.95
N HIS A 51 21.63 8.32 1.76
CA HIS A 51 22.67 8.92 0.94
C HIS A 51 22.13 9.66 -0.29
N SER A 52 20.86 9.44 -0.62
CA SER A 52 20.20 10.07 -1.78
C SER A 52 18.78 10.51 -1.47
N VAL A 53 18.26 11.47 -2.23
CA VAL A 53 16.87 11.95 -2.11
C VAL A 53 15.84 10.83 -2.37
N ALA A 54 16.20 9.84 -3.17
CA ALA A 54 15.33 8.68 -3.46
C ALA A 54 15.03 7.81 -2.21
N GLU A 55 15.89 7.91 -1.19
CA GLU A 55 15.75 7.17 0.09
C GLU A 55 14.87 7.89 1.10
N PHE A 56 14.23 8.99 0.73
CA PHE A 56 13.24 9.67 1.55
C PHE A 56 11.82 9.44 1.01
N ARG A 57 10.84 9.51 1.92
CA ARG A 57 9.41 9.60 1.61
C ARG A 57 8.97 11.04 1.78
N PRO A 58 8.45 11.71 0.75
CA PRO A 58 7.84 13.03 0.90
C PRO A 58 6.46 12.89 1.54
N ILE A 59 6.33 13.29 2.79
CA ILE A 59 5.03 13.31 3.48
C ILE A 59 4.43 14.69 3.37
N SER A 60 3.20 14.74 2.86
CA SER A 60 2.43 15.97 2.64
C SER A 60 1.70 16.41 3.90
N CYS A 61 2.15 17.50 4.49
CA CYS A 61 1.48 18.14 5.62
C CYS A 61 0.44 19.14 5.09
N CYS A 62 -0.74 18.62 4.69
CA CYS A 62 -1.82 19.43 4.15
C CYS A 62 -2.47 20.30 5.23
N ASN A 63 -3.02 21.46 4.82
CA ASN A 63 -3.79 22.35 5.65
C ASN A 63 -5.02 21.65 6.28
N VAL A 64 -5.42 22.04 7.48
CA VAL A 64 -6.54 21.43 8.22
C VAL A 64 -7.86 21.61 7.48
N VAL A 65 -8.15 22.81 6.96
CA VAL A 65 -9.38 23.08 6.19
C VAL A 65 -9.44 22.20 4.95
N TYR A 66 -8.33 22.11 4.22
CA TYR A 66 -8.21 21.17 3.08
C TYR A 66 -8.51 19.73 3.49
N LYS A 67 -7.94 19.26 4.61
CA LYS A 67 -8.19 17.89 5.11
C LYS A 67 -9.66 17.64 5.44
N VAL A 68 -10.39 18.66 5.88
CA VAL A 68 -11.85 18.54 6.11
C VAL A 68 -12.57 18.34 4.77
N ILE A 69 -12.27 19.15 3.76
CA ILE A 69 -12.83 19.01 2.40
C ILE A 69 -12.54 17.60 1.86
N SER A 70 -11.27 17.19 1.88
CA SER A 70 -10.84 15.86 1.43
C SER A 70 -11.57 14.73 2.15
N LYS A 71 -11.79 14.83 3.48
CA LYS A 71 -12.54 13.83 4.26
C LYS A 71 -14.02 13.78 3.90
N ILE A 72 -14.65 14.91 3.58
CA ILE A 72 -16.05 14.95 3.14
C ILE A 72 -16.18 14.23 1.79
N ILE A 73 -15.27 14.48 0.84
CA ILE A 73 -15.23 13.75 -0.44
C ILE A 73 -15.05 12.25 -0.20
N VAL A 74 -14.09 11.87 0.63
CA VAL A 74 -13.82 10.48 0.99
C VAL A 74 -15.03 9.78 1.59
N SER A 75 -15.80 10.47 2.47
CA SER A 75 -16.99 9.86 3.08
C SER A 75 -18.01 9.40 2.03
N ARG A 76 -18.11 10.13 0.90
CA ARG A 76 -18.99 9.76 -0.23
C ARG A 76 -18.41 8.65 -1.10
N ILE A 77 -17.09 8.68 -1.36
CA ILE A 77 -16.42 7.60 -2.10
C ILE A 77 -16.57 6.28 -1.36
N ARG A 78 -16.38 6.27 -0.05
CA ARG A 78 -16.44 5.05 0.77
C ARG A 78 -17.77 4.31 0.69
N GLU A 79 -18.89 5.03 0.54
CA GLU A 79 -20.22 4.43 0.47
C GLU A 79 -20.42 3.55 -0.78
N ILE A 80 -19.71 3.84 -1.87
CA ILE A 80 -19.85 3.17 -3.16
C ILE A 80 -18.63 2.31 -3.53
N LEU A 81 -17.54 2.38 -2.76
CA LEU A 81 -16.26 1.80 -3.14
C LEU A 81 -16.33 0.28 -3.30
N ASP A 82 -17.09 -0.40 -2.43
CA ASP A 82 -17.25 -1.86 -2.51
C ASP A 82 -17.98 -2.32 -3.78
N LEU A 83 -18.79 -1.45 -4.38
CA LEU A 83 -19.48 -1.73 -5.64
C LEU A 83 -18.58 -1.54 -6.87
N LEU A 84 -17.55 -0.69 -6.73
CA LEU A 84 -16.66 -0.31 -7.85
C LEU A 84 -15.40 -1.16 -7.90
N ILE A 85 -14.96 -1.70 -6.77
CA ILE A 85 -13.67 -2.36 -6.64
C ILE A 85 -13.84 -3.88 -6.59
N SER A 86 -13.11 -4.58 -7.47
CA SER A 86 -13.08 -6.04 -7.51
C SER A 86 -12.69 -6.67 -6.17
N PRO A 87 -13.15 -7.90 -5.88
CA PRO A 87 -12.80 -8.61 -4.63
C PRO A 87 -11.30 -8.87 -4.45
N SER A 88 -10.50 -8.73 -5.50
CA SER A 88 -9.05 -8.93 -5.48
C SER A 88 -8.26 -7.80 -4.80
N GLN A 89 -8.87 -6.61 -4.62
CA GLN A 89 -8.27 -5.46 -3.93
C GLN A 89 -8.89 -5.27 -2.55
N ASN A 90 -8.09 -5.40 -1.49
CA ASN A 90 -8.59 -5.31 -0.11
C ASN A 90 -8.15 -4.03 0.63
N ALA A 91 -7.22 -3.25 0.07
CA ALA A 91 -6.78 -2.03 0.72
C ALA A 91 -7.83 -0.92 0.65
N PHE A 92 -8.06 -0.24 1.76
CA PHE A 92 -8.92 0.94 1.89
C PHE A 92 -10.41 0.73 1.54
N VAL A 93 -10.83 -0.47 1.19
CA VAL A 93 -12.24 -0.82 0.95
C VAL A 93 -12.89 -1.21 2.27
N PRO A 94 -14.04 -0.58 2.64
CA PRO A 94 -14.71 -0.88 3.89
C PRO A 94 -15.09 -2.36 4.02
N GLY A 95 -14.84 -2.95 5.20
CA GLY A 95 -15.20 -4.34 5.49
C GLY A 95 -14.20 -5.40 4.99
N ARG A 96 -13.24 -5.05 4.12
CA ARG A 96 -12.19 -5.97 3.66
C ARG A 96 -10.98 -5.96 4.60
N LEU A 97 -10.34 -7.11 4.76
CA LEU A 97 -9.25 -7.29 5.72
C LEU A 97 -7.94 -7.61 5.00
N ILE A 98 -6.84 -7.10 5.54
CA ILE A 98 -5.48 -7.44 5.07
C ILE A 98 -5.17 -8.93 5.22
N SER A 99 -5.75 -9.58 6.24
CA SER A 99 -5.62 -11.03 6.47
C SER A 99 -6.11 -11.86 5.29
N ASP A 100 -7.16 -11.41 4.58
CA ASP A 100 -7.74 -12.16 3.47
C ASP A 100 -6.73 -12.29 2.32
N ASN A 101 -6.06 -11.19 1.95
CA ASN A 101 -4.98 -11.23 0.97
C ASN A 101 -3.83 -12.15 1.38
N ILE A 102 -3.44 -12.09 2.66
CA ILE A 102 -2.32 -12.88 3.19
C ILE A 102 -2.66 -14.37 3.15
N LEU A 103 -3.85 -14.75 3.63
CA LEU A 103 -4.29 -16.15 3.68
C LEU A 103 -4.45 -16.74 2.27
N ILE A 104 -5.06 -16.01 1.34
CA ILE A 104 -5.19 -16.45 -0.05
C ILE A 104 -3.79 -16.58 -0.69
N ALA A 105 -2.93 -15.57 -0.55
CA ALA A 105 -1.57 -15.64 -1.09
C ALA A 105 -0.81 -16.83 -0.50
N GLN A 106 -0.86 -17.06 0.82
CA GLN A 106 -0.21 -18.19 1.49
C GLN A 106 -0.71 -19.53 0.96
N GLU A 107 -2.01 -19.67 0.74
CA GLU A 107 -2.59 -20.88 0.14
C GLU A 107 -2.12 -21.09 -1.30
N LEU A 108 -2.04 -20.03 -2.11
CA LEU A 108 -1.59 -20.12 -3.49
C LEU A 108 -0.11 -20.53 -3.60
N PHE A 109 0.75 -20.05 -2.70
CA PHE A 109 2.16 -20.44 -2.66
C PHE A 109 2.43 -21.80 -2.03
N SER A 110 1.46 -22.38 -1.33
CA SER A 110 1.60 -23.70 -0.72
C SER A 110 2.00 -24.75 -1.77
N GLY A 111 3.05 -25.53 -1.45
CA GLY A 111 3.56 -26.59 -2.31
C GLY A 111 4.34 -26.14 -3.54
N TYR A 112 4.82 -24.89 -3.65
CA TYR A 112 5.67 -24.43 -4.76
C TYR A 112 6.99 -25.23 -4.88
N ASN A 113 7.48 -25.80 -3.78
CA ASN A 113 8.68 -26.65 -3.77
C ASN A 113 8.44 -28.10 -4.26
N GLN A 114 7.19 -28.46 -4.61
CA GLN A 114 6.85 -29.83 -5.03
C GLN A 114 6.91 -29.95 -6.56
N CYS A 115 7.70 -30.92 -7.05
CA CYS A 115 7.86 -31.15 -8.50
C CYS A 115 6.65 -31.85 -9.16
N ARG A 116 5.78 -32.48 -8.38
CA ARG A 116 4.64 -33.27 -8.90
C ARG A 116 3.38 -32.44 -9.11
N LEU A 117 3.36 -31.19 -8.65
CA LEU A 117 2.24 -30.30 -8.82
C LEU A 117 2.26 -29.60 -10.18
N PRO A 118 1.13 -29.07 -10.67
CA PRO A 118 1.06 -28.36 -11.93
C PRO A 118 2.03 -27.18 -12.01
N LEU A 119 2.41 -26.78 -13.23
CA LEU A 119 3.27 -25.64 -13.50
C LEU A 119 2.59 -24.37 -13.01
N ARG A 120 3.22 -23.60 -12.13
CA ARG A 120 2.66 -22.39 -11.51
C ARG A 120 3.71 -21.30 -11.42
N CYS A 121 3.30 -20.06 -11.60
CA CYS A 121 4.11 -18.90 -11.28
C CYS A 121 3.28 -17.79 -10.65
N ALA A 122 3.96 -16.90 -9.98
CA ALA A 122 3.42 -15.67 -9.44
C ALA A 122 4.37 -14.52 -9.74
N LEU A 123 3.82 -13.37 -10.12
CA LEU A 123 4.56 -12.14 -10.30
C LEU A 123 4.29 -11.25 -9.08
N LYS A 124 5.33 -10.91 -8.35
CA LYS A 124 5.28 -9.83 -7.36
C LYS A 124 5.71 -8.54 -8.04
N VAL A 125 4.79 -7.64 -8.26
CA VAL A 125 5.02 -6.41 -9.02
C VAL A 125 5.21 -5.24 -8.05
N ASP A 126 6.31 -4.50 -8.20
CA ASP A 126 6.60 -3.24 -7.51
C ASP A 126 6.40 -2.07 -8.48
N LEU A 127 5.61 -1.08 -8.10
CA LEU A 127 5.40 0.12 -8.90
C LEU A 127 6.38 1.22 -8.46
N ARG A 128 7.00 1.90 -9.45
CA ARG A 128 7.95 2.98 -9.16
C ARG A 128 7.23 4.21 -8.63
N LYS A 129 7.50 4.60 -7.37
CA LYS A 129 6.97 5.84 -6.78
C LYS A 129 5.48 6.04 -7.05
N ALA A 130 4.68 5.01 -6.84
CA ALA A 130 3.28 4.91 -7.27
C ALA A 130 2.44 6.16 -6.98
N TYR A 131 2.58 6.76 -5.79
CA TYR A 131 1.86 7.99 -5.44
C TYR A 131 2.39 9.24 -6.18
N ASP A 132 3.65 9.26 -6.58
CA ASP A 132 4.29 10.47 -7.11
C ASP A 132 4.20 10.58 -8.65
N THR A 133 3.90 9.48 -9.36
CA THR A 133 3.99 9.40 -10.83
C THR A 133 2.66 9.29 -11.55
N LEU A 134 1.55 9.14 -10.83
CA LEU A 134 0.21 9.04 -11.43
C LEU A 134 -0.13 10.30 -12.23
N GLU A 135 -0.47 10.14 -13.51
CA GLU A 135 -0.93 11.22 -14.37
C GLU A 135 -2.37 11.64 -14.01
N TRP A 136 -2.60 12.95 -13.86
CA TRP A 136 -3.91 13.47 -13.44
C TRP A 136 -4.99 13.28 -14.50
N ASP A 137 -4.64 13.40 -15.78
CA ASP A 137 -5.58 13.19 -16.89
C ASP A 137 -6.14 11.76 -16.86
N PHE A 138 -5.26 10.79 -16.56
CA PHE A 138 -5.68 9.40 -16.39
C PHE A 138 -6.61 9.22 -15.19
N LEU A 139 -6.30 9.83 -14.05
CA LEU A 139 -7.16 9.80 -12.88
C LEU A 139 -8.56 10.35 -13.20
N ILE A 140 -8.63 11.49 -13.87
CA ILE A 140 -9.90 12.13 -14.24
C ILE A 140 -10.68 11.26 -15.25
N ALA A 141 -9.98 10.64 -16.21
CA ALA A 141 -10.60 9.70 -17.14
C ALA A 141 -11.16 8.46 -16.43
N ALA A 142 -10.41 7.90 -15.47
CA ALA A 142 -10.87 6.78 -14.64
C ALA A 142 -12.13 7.12 -13.83
N LEU A 143 -12.17 8.30 -13.20
CA LEU A 143 -13.36 8.75 -12.47
C LEU A 143 -14.58 8.90 -13.39
N ARG A 144 -14.40 9.40 -14.61
CA ARG A 144 -15.49 9.47 -15.62
C ARG A 144 -15.96 8.07 -16.03
N MET A 145 -15.04 7.15 -16.25
CA MET A 145 -15.32 5.75 -16.60
C MET A 145 -16.13 5.06 -15.49
N PHE A 146 -15.83 5.30 -14.22
CA PHE A 146 -16.60 4.79 -13.07
C PHE A 146 -17.94 5.49 -12.87
N GLY A 147 -18.31 6.48 -13.71
CA GLY A 147 -19.60 7.15 -13.65
C GLY A 147 -19.76 8.19 -12.54
N PHE A 148 -18.66 8.71 -11.99
CA PHE A 148 -18.75 9.80 -11.02
C PHE A 148 -19.39 11.06 -11.64
N PRO A 149 -20.27 11.78 -10.91
CA PRO A 149 -20.89 13.01 -11.42
C PRO A 149 -19.84 14.08 -11.77
N ALA A 150 -20.06 14.83 -12.84
CA ALA A 150 -19.12 15.85 -13.31
C ALA A 150 -18.77 16.91 -12.23
N VAL A 151 -19.72 17.27 -11.36
CA VAL A 151 -19.47 18.17 -10.24
C VAL A 151 -18.51 17.56 -9.22
N PHE A 152 -18.66 16.24 -8.94
CA PHE A 152 -17.82 15.54 -7.99
C PHE A 152 -16.38 15.39 -8.54
N ILE A 153 -16.25 15.07 -9.84
CA ILE A 153 -14.96 15.02 -10.52
C ILE A 153 -14.25 16.36 -10.45
N ARG A 154 -14.95 17.48 -10.70
CA ARG A 154 -14.39 18.82 -10.62
C ARG A 154 -13.85 19.15 -9.21
N TRP A 155 -14.51 18.72 -8.14
CA TRP A 155 -13.98 18.90 -6.78
C TRP A 155 -12.69 18.15 -6.55
N ILE A 156 -12.59 16.90 -7.04
CA ILE A 156 -11.36 16.09 -6.95
C ILE A 156 -10.26 16.72 -7.80
N GLU A 157 -10.56 17.08 -9.04
CA GLU A 157 -9.65 17.73 -9.97
C GLU A 157 -9.05 18.99 -9.36
N GLU A 158 -9.87 19.90 -8.83
CA GLU A 158 -9.40 21.10 -8.15
C GLU A 158 -8.50 20.77 -6.95
N CYS A 159 -8.88 19.82 -6.13
CA CYS A 159 -8.06 19.39 -4.99
C CYS A 159 -6.69 18.87 -5.39
N VAL A 160 -6.61 18.13 -6.49
CA VAL A 160 -5.36 17.45 -6.92
C VAL A 160 -4.48 18.38 -7.74
N THR A 161 -5.05 19.11 -8.73
CA THR A 161 -4.27 19.86 -9.73
C THR A 161 -3.86 21.25 -9.26
N SER A 162 -4.60 21.88 -8.33
CA SER A 162 -4.26 23.22 -7.83
C SER A 162 -3.25 23.22 -6.67
N ALA A 163 -2.71 22.03 -6.30
CA ALA A 163 -1.78 21.87 -5.19
C ALA A 163 -0.43 22.56 -5.42
N HIS A 164 0.04 23.29 -4.42
CA HIS A 164 1.38 23.88 -4.38
C HIS A 164 2.18 23.32 -3.21
N TYR A 165 3.49 23.23 -3.39
CA TYR A 165 4.38 22.57 -2.44
C TYR A 165 5.54 23.46 -2.04
N SER A 166 5.95 23.32 -0.77
CA SER A 166 7.23 23.79 -0.24
C SER A 166 7.90 22.67 0.52
N VAL A 167 9.22 22.56 0.48
CA VAL A 167 9.97 21.47 1.14
C VAL A 167 10.52 21.97 2.46
N VAL A 168 10.36 21.16 3.52
CA VAL A 168 10.95 21.44 4.83
C VAL A 168 12.30 20.74 4.92
N VAL A 169 13.38 21.52 5.08
CA VAL A 169 14.74 21.02 5.25
C VAL A 169 15.36 21.72 6.45
N ASN A 170 15.84 20.96 7.41
CA ASN A 170 16.46 21.46 8.65
C ASN A 170 15.64 22.57 9.36
N GLY A 171 14.31 22.41 9.38
CA GLY A 171 13.40 23.37 10.00
C GLY A 171 13.07 24.60 9.15
N GLY A 172 13.77 24.84 8.03
CA GLY A 172 13.49 25.90 7.08
C GLY A 172 12.49 25.44 6.00
N VAL A 173 11.65 26.36 5.52
CA VAL A 173 10.72 26.13 4.40
C VAL A 173 11.34 26.68 3.12
N HIS A 174 11.47 25.85 2.11
CA HIS A 174 12.16 26.19 0.86
C HIS A 174 11.28 25.93 -0.36
N GLY A 175 11.38 26.82 -1.34
CA GLY A 175 10.66 26.78 -2.61
C GLY A 175 9.14 26.98 -2.44
N PHE A 176 8.49 27.27 -3.54
CA PHE A 176 7.03 27.26 -3.69
C PHE A 176 6.73 26.93 -5.15
N PHE A 177 6.27 25.73 -5.42
CA PHE A 177 6.07 25.22 -6.78
C PHE A 177 4.75 24.49 -6.92
N ALA A 178 4.18 24.52 -8.11
CA ALA A 178 2.96 23.78 -8.43
C ALA A 178 3.28 22.30 -8.62
N GLY A 179 2.35 21.42 -8.25
CA GLY A 179 2.37 20.03 -8.66
C GLY A 179 2.13 19.88 -10.16
N ALA A 180 2.62 18.79 -10.75
CA ALA A 180 2.38 18.47 -12.15
C ALA A 180 1.72 17.09 -12.34
N ARG A 181 1.84 16.18 -11.37
CA ARG A 181 1.25 14.84 -11.33
C ARG A 181 1.34 14.26 -9.93
N GLY A 182 0.79 13.07 -9.76
CA GLY A 182 0.86 12.33 -8.50
C GLY A 182 -0.23 12.67 -7.50
N LEU A 183 -0.29 11.84 -6.45
CA LEU A 183 -1.19 11.99 -5.31
C LEU A 183 -0.37 12.27 -4.04
N ARG A 184 -0.89 13.08 -3.15
CA ARG A 184 -0.18 13.47 -1.92
C ARG A 184 -0.14 12.31 -0.91
N GLN A 185 1.06 11.92 -0.48
CA GLN A 185 1.23 10.98 0.64
C GLN A 185 0.89 11.70 1.95
N GLY A 186 -0.23 11.35 2.57
CA GLY A 186 -0.76 11.99 3.78
C GLY A 186 -2.06 12.80 3.59
N ASP A 187 -2.55 12.91 2.35
CA ASP A 187 -3.90 13.38 2.07
C ASP A 187 -4.93 12.26 2.33
N PRO A 188 -6.02 12.53 3.06
CA PRO A 188 -7.06 11.53 3.29
C PRO A 188 -7.67 10.92 2.03
N MET A 189 -7.72 11.64 0.91
CA MET A 189 -8.35 11.20 -0.33
C MET A 189 -7.43 10.31 -1.18
N SER A 190 -6.12 10.54 -1.13
CA SER A 190 -5.15 9.88 -2.00
C SER A 190 -5.22 8.35 -2.02
N PRO A 191 -5.37 7.62 -0.88
CA PRO A 191 -5.49 6.17 -0.89
C PRO A 191 -6.71 5.65 -1.68
N TYR A 192 -7.83 6.32 -1.57
CA TYR A 192 -9.08 5.93 -2.24
C TYR A 192 -9.02 6.17 -3.75
N LEU A 193 -8.46 7.31 -4.16
CA LEU A 193 -8.22 7.58 -5.58
C LEU A 193 -7.22 6.58 -6.18
N PHE A 194 -6.19 6.21 -5.42
CA PHE A 194 -5.21 5.24 -5.87
C PHE A 194 -5.82 3.84 -6.07
N VAL A 195 -6.70 3.41 -5.17
CA VAL A 195 -7.40 2.11 -5.31
C VAL A 195 -8.31 2.10 -6.54
N LEU A 196 -9.02 3.21 -6.84
CA LEU A 196 -9.81 3.35 -8.08
C LEU A 196 -8.91 3.25 -9.32
N VAL A 197 -7.73 3.88 -9.30
CA VAL A 197 -6.75 3.78 -10.39
C VAL A 197 -6.26 2.34 -10.57
N MET A 198 -5.97 1.62 -9.48
CA MET A 198 -5.53 0.22 -9.55
C MET A 198 -6.63 -0.72 -10.03
N GLU A 199 -7.90 -0.37 -9.85
CA GLU A 199 -9.01 -1.13 -10.43
C GLU A 199 -9.01 -1.07 -11.97
N VAL A 200 -8.57 0.04 -12.57
CA VAL A 200 -8.40 0.11 -14.03
C VAL A 200 -7.34 -0.89 -14.52
N LEU A 201 -6.25 -1.11 -13.77
CA LEU A 201 -5.30 -2.17 -14.08
C LEU A 201 -5.98 -3.55 -14.05
N HIS A 202 -6.80 -3.82 -13.03
CA HIS A 202 -7.54 -5.07 -12.95
C HIS A 202 -8.43 -5.29 -14.18
N MET A 203 -9.17 -4.25 -14.59
CA MET A 203 -10.05 -4.30 -15.78
C MET A 203 -9.26 -4.52 -17.08
N ILE A 204 -8.10 -3.88 -17.25
CA ILE A 204 -7.21 -4.08 -18.39
C ILE A 204 -6.75 -5.54 -18.47
N LEU A 205 -6.27 -6.08 -17.35
CA LEU A 205 -5.81 -7.47 -17.29
C LEU A 205 -6.94 -8.45 -17.55
N GLN A 206 -8.09 -8.24 -16.94
CA GLN A 206 -9.28 -9.07 -17.15
C GLN A 206 -9.70 -9.07 -18.62
N GLN A 207 -9.79 -7.91 -19.26
CA GLN A 207 -10.14 -7.78 -20.66
C GLN A 207 -9.16 -8.52 -21.59
N LEU A 208 -7.85 -8.40 -21.32
CA LEU A 208 -6.83 -9.12 -22.09
C LEU A 208 -6.96 -10.64 -21.94
N ILE A 209 -7.23 -11.11 -20.73
CA ILE A 209 -7.45 -12.54 -20.44
C ILE A 209 -8.68 -13.08 -21.17
N GLU A 210 -9.79 -12.35 -21.11
CA GLU A 210 -11.05 -12.74 -21.77
C GLU A 210 -10.93 -12.75 -23.30
N GLN A 211 -10.20 -11.79 -23.88
CA GLN A 211 -9.98 -11.72 -25.32
C GLN A 211 -9.02 -12.78 -25.86
N ASP A 212 -8.05 -13.23 -25.05
CA ASP A 212 -7.05 -14.20 -25.48
C ASP A 212 -7.62 -15.62 -25.61
N GLY A 213 -8.56 -16.01 -24.76
CA GLY A 213 -9.22 -17.32 -24.76
C GLY A 213 -8.33 -18.52 -24.44
N GLU A 214 -7.00 -18.38 -24.47
CA GLU A 214 -6.02 -19.44 -24.16
C GLU A 214 -5.21 -19.16 -22.89
N PHE A 215 -5.51 -18.09 -22.15
CA PHE A 215 -4.89 -17.81 -20.86
C PHE A 215 -5.07 -18.96 -19.88
N GLN A 216 -4.00 -19.35 -19.24
CA GLN A 216 -4.01 -20.47 -18.29
C GLN A 216 -3.92 -19.96 -16.84
N TYR A 217 -5.03 -20.08 -16.12
CA TYR A 217 -5.09 -19.73 -14.71
C TYR A 217 -4.13 -20.58 -13.86
N HIS A 218 -3.68 -20.03 -12.77
CA HIS A 218 -3.08 -20.81 -11.70
C HIS A 218 -4.05 -21.93 -11.26
N CYS A 219 -3.56 -23.15 -11.07
CA CYS A 219 -4.41 -24.34 -10.89
C CYS A 219 -5.40 -24.25 -9.71
N ARG A 220 -5.11 -23.43 -8.69
CA ARG A 220 -6.00 -23.18 -7.54
C ARG A 220 -6.90 -21.97 -7.72
N CYS A 221 -6.76 -21.24 -8.81
CA CYS A 221 -7.48 -20.00 -9.08
C CYS A 221 -8.53 -20.14 -10.17
N LYS A 222 -8.50 -21.24 -10.93
CA LYS A 222 -9.32 -21.44 -12.12
C LYS A 222 -10.83 -21.30 -11.85
N ASP A 223 -11.31 -21.94 -10.80
CA ASP A 223 -12.74 -21.97 -10.46
C ASP A 223 -13.26 -20.60 -9.98
N LEU A 224 -12.36 -19.74 -9.50
CA LEU A 224 -12.66 -18.38 -9.01
C LEU A 224 -12.30 -17.31 -10.05
N ASN A 225 -11.73 -17.68 -11.19
CA ASN A 225 -11.15 -16.75 -12.17
C ASN A 225 -10.20 -15.73 -11.53
N LEU A 226 -9.51 -16.13 -10.45
CA LEU A 226 -8.60 -15.28 -9.72
C LEU A 226 -7.24 -15.25 -10.42
N PHE A 227 -6.79 -14.07 -10.83
CA PHE A 227 -5.47 -13.87 -11.43
C PHE A 227 -4.66 -12.80 -10.70
N GLN A 228 -5.28 -12.04 -9.81
CA GLN A 228 -4.70 -10.88 -9.14
C GLN A 228 -5.08 -10.87 -7.67
N LEU A 229 -4.12 -10.48 -6.81
CA LEU A 229 -4.36 -10.02 -5.44
C LEU A 229 -3.67 -8.67 -5.29
N SER A 230 -4.39 -7.68 -4.79
CA SER A 230 -3.87 -6.33 -4.59
C SER A 230 -4.14 -5.85 -3.17
N PHE A 231 -3.17 -5.14 -2.61
CA PHE A 231 -3.33 -4.36 -1.39
C PHE A 231 -2.65 -3.00 -1.59
N ALA A 232 -3.39 -2.02 -2.06
CA ALA A 232 -2.90 -0.75 -2.61
C ALA A 232 -1.91 -0.99 -3.75
N ASP A 233 -0.63 -0.63 -3.57
CA ASP A 233 0.46 -0.80 -4.53
C ASP A 233 1.15 -2.18 -4.47
N ASP A 234 0.90 -2.97 -3.42
CA ASP A 234 1.39 -4.35 -3.33
C ASP A 234 0.55 -5.27 -4.22
N LEU A 235 1.12 -5.69 -5.34
CA LEU A 235 0.44 -6.45 -6.40
C LEU A 235 1.06 -7.83 -6.58
N LEU A 236 0.22 -8.87 -6.54
CA LEU A 236 0.55 -10.25 -6.91
C LEU A 236 -0.34 -10.68 -8.07
N LEU A 237 0.28 -11.21 -9.15
CA LEU A 237 -0.41 -11.81 -10.28
C LEU A 237 -0.10 -13.29 -10.35
N PHE A 238 -1.11 -14.12 -10.63
CA PHE A 238 -1.00 -15.58 -10.60
C PHE A 238 -1.47 -16.19 -11.92
N CYS A 239 -0.64 -17.04 -12.53
CA CYS A 239 -1.03 -17.83 -13.67
C CYS A 239 -0.32 -19.19 -13.67
N LYS A 240 -0.65 -20.05 -14.63
CA LYS A 240 0.20 -21.18 -14.99
C LYS A 240 1.56 -20.66 -15.51
N ALA A 241 2.63 -21.35 -15.23
CA ALA A 241 3.94 -20.99 -15.75
C ALA A 241 4.04 -21.35 -17.23
N ASP A 242 3.56 -20.50 -18.11
CA ASP A 242 3.71 -20.57 -19.55
C ASP A 242 3.95 -19.16 -20.13
N VAL A 243 4.63 -19.11 -21.27
CA VAL A 243 5.08 -17.85 -21.88
C VAL A 243 3.90 -16.96 -22.27
N ARG A 244 2.82 -17.55 -22.81
CA ARG A 244 1.65 -16.79 -23.27
C ARG A 244 0.95 -16.06 -22.15
N SER A 245 0.62 -16.77 -21.05
CA SER A 245 -0.03 -16.18 -19.88
C SER A 245 0.81 -15.08 -19.22
N VAL A 246 2.11 -15.29 -19.15
CA VAL A 246 3.05 -14.28 -18.60
C VAL A 246 3.19 -13.08 -19.53
N CYS A 247 3.22 -13.28 -20.86
CA CYS A 247 3.21 -12.18 -21.85
C CYS A 247 1.96 -11.30 -21.72
N LEU A 248 0.79 -11.89 -21.47
CA LEU A 248 -0.46 -11.12 -21.27
C LEU A 248 -0.35 -10.18 -20.08
N PHE A 249 0.21 -10.65 -18.97
CA PHE A 249 0.47 -9.79 -17.82
C PHE A 249 1.45 -8.66 -18.15
N GLY A 250 2.55 -8.97 -18.85
CA GLY A 250 3.50 -7.95 -19.33
C GLY A 250 2.81 -6.87 -20.16
N ARG A 251 2.05 -7.28 -21.17
CA ARG A 251 1.28 -6.34 -22.02
C ARG A 251 0.29 -5.49 -21.23
N GLY A 252 -0.43 -6.08 -20.27
CA GLY A 252 -1.37 -5.35 -19.42
C GLY A 252 -0.69 -4.32 -18.55
N LEU A 253 0.45 -4.69 -17.94
CA LEU A 253 1.26 -3.78 -17.14
C LEU A 253 1.84 -2.63 -17.97
N ASP A 254 2.32 -2.89 -19.19
CA ASP A 254 2.85 -1.87 -20.10
C ASP A 254 1.74 -0.92 -20.62
N THR A 255 0.56 -1.47 -20.95
CA THR A 255 -0.62 -0.68 -21.32
C THR A 255 -1.01 0.26 -20.18
N PHE A 256 -1.12 -0.28 -18.98
CA PHE A 256 -1.46 0.51 -17.80
C PHE A 256 -0.40 1.59 -17.50
N ALA A 257 0.89 1.25 -17.62
CA ALA A 257 1.99 2.19 -17.41
C ALA A 257 1.95 3.35 -18.39
N THR A 258 1.67 3.07 -19.68
CA THR A 258 1.56 4.08 -20.74
C THR A 258 0.40 5.05 -20.49
N LEU A 259 -0.73 4.55 -19.99
CA LEU A 259 -1.92 5.36 -19.73
C LEU A 259 -1.81 6.15 -18.43
N SER A 260 -1.34 5.51 -17.37
CA SER A 260 -1.39 6.04 -16.00
C SER A 260 -0.13 6.77 -15.53
N GLY A 261 1.02 6.55 -16.20
CA GLY A 261 2.34 6.95 -15.72
C GLY A 261 2.90 6.04 -14.61
N LEU A 262 2.18 4.96 -14.24
CA LEU A 262 2.57 4.03 -13.18
C LEU A 262 3.40 2.87 -13.74
N HIS A 263 4.70 3.09 -13.85
CA HIS A 263 5.63 2.10 -14.38
C HIS A 263 6.04 1.07 -13.35
N THR A 264 6.20 -0.18 -13.78
CA THR A 264 6.79 -1.25 -12.97
C THR A 264 8.28 -0.97 -12.67
N ASN A 265 8.76 -1.52 -11.59
CA ASN A 265 10.17 -1.51 -11.22
C ASN A 265 10.77 -2.90 -11.45
N PRO A 266 11.42 -3.19 -12.58
CA PRO A 266 11.92 -4.53 -12.87
C PRO A 266 12.97 -5.04 -11.88
N GLN A 267 13.72 -4.13 -11.26
CA GLN A 267 14.76 -4.50 -10.28
C GLN A 267 14.18 -4.95 -8.93
N LYS A 268 12.94 -4.53 -8.60
CA LYS A 268 12.25 -4.92 -7.37
C LYS A 268 11.11 -5.89 -7.61
N SER A 269 10.62 -5.97 -8.85
CA SER A 269 9.61 -6.94 -9.24
C SER A 269 10.22 -8.32 -9.39
N GLN A 270 9.50 -9.34 -8.97
CA GLN A 270 9.99 -10.71 -8.90
C GLN A 270 9.04 -11.67 -9.59
N LEU A 271 9.60 -12.61 -10.35
CA LEU A 271 8.90 -13.77 -10.87
C LEU A 271 9.22 -14.97 -9.98
N ILE A 272 8.23 -15.53 -9.32
CA ILE A 272 8.34 -16.67 -8.41
C ILE A 272 7.75 -17.87 -9.13
N ILE A 273 8.58 -18.89 -9.37
CA ILE A 273 8.22 -20.06 -10.16
C ILE A 273 8.20 -21.30 -9.28
N SER A 274 7.18 -22.17 -9.49
CA SER A 274 7.16 -23.46 -8.81
C SER A 274 8.30 -24.37 -9.31
N LYS A 275 8.82 -25.23 -8.45
CA LYS A 275 9.93 -26.16 -8.79
C LYS A 275 9.62 -27.03 -10.01
N ALA A 276 8.35 -27.39 -10.21
CA ALA A 276 7.90 -28.12 -11.40
C ALA A 276 8.14 -27.35 -12.72
N ALA A 277 8.16 -26.01 -12.68
CA ALA A 277 8.31 -25.14 -13.84
C ALA A 277 9.73 -24.56 -14.00
N SER A 278 10.70 -24.97 -13.21
CA SER A 278 12.06 -24.39 -13.18
C SER A 278 12.75 -24.32 -14.55
N ARG A 279 12.47 -25.27 -15.46
CA ARG A 279 13.01 -25.28 -16.82
C ARG A 279 12.54 -24.12 -17.70
N LEU A 280 11.45 -23.46 -17.33
CA LEU A 280 10.86 -22.32 -18.06
C LEU A 280 11.35 -20.97 -17.51
N CYS A 281 12.15 -20.98 -16.42
CA CYS A 281 12.54 -19.77 -15.69
C CYS A 281 13.15 -18.71 -16.61
N ASP A 282 14.21 -19.08 -17.33
CA ASP A 282 14.95 -18.11 -18.17
C ASP A 282 14.07 -17.50 -19.27
N SER A 283 13.21 -18.30 -19.90
CA SER A 283 12.31 -17.80 -20.95
C SER A 283 11.24 -16.85 -20.40
N LEU A 284 10.71 -17.14 -19.21
CA LEU A 284 9.71 -16.28 -18.57
C LEU A 284 10.34 -14.99 -18.03
N LEU A 285 11.54 -15.04 -17.47
CA LEU A 285 12.30 -13.87 -17.03
C LEU A 285 12.66 -12.95 -18.21
N ALA A 286 13.10 -13.54 -19.35
CA ALA A 286 13.40 -12.78 -20.56
C ALA A 286 12.17 -12.03 -21.09
N THR A 287 10.97 -12.57 -20.90
CA THR A 287 9.70 -11.95 -21.33
C THR A 287 9.37 -10.70 -20.52
N LEU A 288 9.63 -10.71 -19.20
CA LEU A 288 9.20 -9.65 -18.28
C LEU A 288 10.32 -8.67 -17.92
N GLY A 289 11.58 -9.08 -17.99
CA GLY A 289 12.72 -8.35 -17.48
C GLY A 289 12.74 -8.23 -15.94
N PHE A 290 12.00 -9.08 -15.23
CA PHE A 290 11.94 -9.10 -13.76
C PHE A 290 13.09 -9.94 -13.17
N GLN A 291 13.28 -9.84 -11.86
CA GLN A 291 14.23 -10.68 -11.15
C GLN A 291 13.60 -12.03 -10.78
N GLU A 292 14.41 -13.08 -10.70
CA GLU A 292 13.93 -14.34 -10.12
C GLU A 292 13.69 -14.18 -8.62
N GLY A 293 12.52 -14.61 -8.16
CA GLY A 293 12.12 -14.59 -6.76
C GLY A 293 12.14 -15.99 -6.15
N HIS A 294 12.66 -16.10 -4.91
CA HIS A 294 12.71 -17.36 -4.16
C HIS A 294 11.94 -17.25 -2.85
N LEU A 295 11.17 -18.30 -2.51
CA LEU A 295 10.47 -18.37 -1.24
C LEU A 295 11.46 -18.64 -0.08
N PRO A 296 11.30 -17.98 1.07
CA PRO A 296 10.19 -17.09 1.44
C PRO A 296 10.30 -15.67 0.84
N VAL A 297 9.21 -15.16 0.30
CA VAL A 297 9.07 -13.79 -0.20
C VAL A 297 8.23 -12.98 0.76
N ARG A 298 8.64 -11.75 1.05
CA ARG A 298 7.89 -10.84 1.93
C ARG A 298 6.71 -10.22 1.19
N TYR A 299 5.51 -10.37 1.75
CA TYR A 299 4.28 -9.75 1.29
C TYR A 299 3.50 -9.21 2.48
N LEU A 300 3.10 -7.95 2.46
CA LEU A 300 2.40 -7.27 3.55
C LEU A 300 3.06 -7.54 4.92
N ASP A 301 4.38 -7.38 5.00
CA ASP A 301 5.21 -7.60 6.20
C ASP A 301 5.30 -9.06 6.72
N LEU A 302 4.67 -10.03 6.05
CA LEU A 302 4.75 -11.45 6.38
C LEU A 302 5.51 -12.26 5.32
N PRO A 303 6.18 -13.37 5.69
CA PRO A 303 6.80 -14.25 4.72
C PRO A 303 5.75 -15.13 4.03
N LEU A 304 5.71 -15.16 2.70
CA LEU A 304 5.02 -16.20 1.94
C LEU A 304 5.92 -17.42 1.86
N ILE A 305 5.43 -18.56 2.28
CA ILE A 305 6.18 -19.82 2.37
C ILE A 305 5.49 -20.94 1.59
N SER A 306 6.26 -21.92 1.13
CA SER A 306 5.69 -23.07 0.41
C SER A 306 5.36 -24.28 1.29
N ALA A 307 5.78 -24.24 2.56
CA ALA A 307 5.63 -25.32 3.54
C ALA A 307 5.20 -24.75 4.90
N LEU A 308 5.29 -25.54 5.96
CA LEU A 308 5.03 -25.08 7.32
C LEU A 308 6.05 -24.02 7.77
N LEU A 309 5.59 -23.08 8.58
CA LEU A 309 6.41 -22.00 9.14
C LEU A 309 7.53 -22.58 10.02
N SER A 310 8.77 -22.30 9.68
CA SER A 310 9.94 -22.70 10.45
C SER A 310 10.33 -21.64 11.49
N VAL A 311 11.18 -22.03 12.46
CA VAL A 311 11.76 -21.08 13.44
C VAL A 311 12.60 -20.01 12.74
N ALA A 312 13.28 -20.36 11.63
CA ALA A 312 14.04 -19.40 10.84
C ALA A 312 13.16 -18.34 10.17
N ASP A 313 12.00 -18.72 9.65
CA ASP A 313 11.05 -17.81 9.03
C ASP A 313 10.48 -16.79 10.04
N CYS A 314 10.50 -17.09 11.34
CA CYS A 314 10.02 -16.21 12.40
C CYS A 314 11.09 -15.19 12.89
N GLN A 315 12.33 -15.26 12.44
CA GLN A 315 13.38 -14.34 12.87
C GLN A 315 13.04 -12.85 12.64
N PRO A 316 12.39 -12.45 11.53
CA PRO A 316 11.96 -11.08 11.33
C PRO A 316 10.99 -10.57 12.40
N LEU A 317 10.11 -11.43 12.96
CA LEU A 317 9.21 -11.09 14.07
C LEU A 317 10.01 -10.78 15.32
N LEU A 318 10.94 -11.65 15.71
CA LEU A 318 11.78 -11.45 16.88
C LEU A 318 12.65 -10.20 16.75
N GLN A 319 13.26 -9.98 15.58
CA GLN A 319 14.05 -8.78 15.30
C GLN A 319 13.21 -7.49 15.39
N LYS A 320 11.96 -7.53 14.96
CA LYS A 320 11.04 -6.38 15.03
C LYS A 320 10.73 -6.04 16.50
N ILE A 321 10.50 -7.06 17.35
CA ILE A 321 10.30 -6.91 18.79
C ILE A 321 11.57 -6.31 19.43
N ASP A 322 12.73 -6.91 19.19
CA ASP A 322 14.01 -6.44 19.74
C ASP A 322 14.33 -4.99 19.33
N SER A 323 14.05 -4.64 18.05
CA SER A 323 14.25 -3.28 17.56
C SER A 323 13.35 -2.26 18.25
N ARG A 324 12.11 -2.64 18.57
CA ARG A 324 11.19 -1.75 19.30
C ARG A 324 11.60 -1.59 20.74
N ILE A 325 11.97 -2.67 21.42
CA ILE A 325 12.47 -2.62 22.81
C ILE A 325 13.71 -1.72 22.88
N LYS A 326 14.69 -1.91 21.99
CA LYS A 326 15.88 -1.04 21.91
C LYS A 326 15.55 0.44 21.68
N GLY A 327 14.53 0.74 20.90
CA GLY A 327 14.08 2.11 20.67
C GLY A 327 13.51 2.79 21.91
N TRP A 328 13.14 2.01 22.95
CA TRP A 328 12.63 2.51 24.22
C TRP A 328 13.68 2.44 25.34
N GLU A 329 14.85 1.85 25.08
CA GLU A 329 16.00 1.89 26.01
C GLU A 329 16.43 3.35 26.23
N GLY A 330 16.58 3.73 27.48
CA GLY A 330 16.92 5.10 27.86
C GLY A 330 15.73 6.02 28.17
N VAL A 331 14.49 5.60 27.86
CA VAL A 331 13.29 6.31 28.29
C VAL A 331 12.88 5.78 29.67
N GLN A 332 12.87 6.66 30.67
CA GLN A 332 12.42 6.31 32.04
C GLN A 332 10.90 6.08 32.04
N LEU A 333 10.49 4.82 31.88
CA LEU A 333 9.10 4.42 31.93
C LEU A 333 8.78 3.69 33.23
N SER A 334 7.63 4.04 33.83
CA SER A 334 7.08 3.27 34.93
C SER A 334 6.75 1.85 34.54
N PHE A 335 6.59 0.92 35.48
CA PHE A 335 6.12 -0.44 35.24
C PHE A 335 4.81 -0.45 34.44
N ALA A 336 3.83 0.38 34.84
CA ALA A 336 2.55 0.52 34.12
C ALA A 336 2.75 1.01 32.67
N GLY A 337 3.67 1.95 32.43
CA GLY A 337 4.03 2.42 31.09
C GLY A 337 4.60 1.32 30.21
N ARG A 338 5.48 0.45 30.75
CA ARG A 338 6.01 -0.72 30.01
C ARG A 338 4.93 -1.73 29.71
N VAL A 339 4.06 -2.06 30.68
CA VAL A 339 2.90 -2.94 30.44
C VAL A 339 2.04 -2.39 29.32
N GLN A 340 1.79 -1.09 29.28
CA GLN A 340 1.01 -0.45 28.23
C GLN A 340 1.68 -0.57 26.87
N LEU A 341 3.00 -0.38 26.75
CA LEU A 341 3.73 -0.56 25.49
C LEU A 341 3.74 -2.03 25.02
N ILE A 342 3.89 -2.98 25.94
CA ILE A 342 3.76 -4.41 25.62
C ILE A 342 2.39 -4.68 25.01
N LYS A 343 1.32 -4.26 25.69
CA LYS A 343 -0.07 -4.52 25.25
C LYS A 343 -0.42 -3.84 23.93
N SER A 344 -0.03 -2.56 23.77
CA SER A 344 -0.46 -1.77 22.61
C SER A 344 0.45 -1.92 21.38
N VAL A 345 1.70 -2.34 21.57
CA VAL A 345 2.67 -2.40 20.45
C VAL A 345 3.23 -3.81 20.25
N LEU A 346 3.83 -4.43 21.28
CA LEU A 346 4.55 -5.69 21.06
C LEU A 346 3.60 -6.87 20.79
N ILE A 347 2.49 -6.96 21.52
CA ILE A 347 1.47 -7.99 21.28
C ILE A 347 0.82 -7.83 19.90
N SER A 348 0.69 -6.60 19.37
CA SER A 348 0.13 -6.42 18.04
C SER A 348 0.95 -7.10 16.92
N PHE A 349 2.26 -7.25 17.08
CA PHE A 349 3.09 -7.99 16.14
C PHE A 349 2.80 -9.50 16.18
N GLU A 350 2.62 -10.04 17.39
CA GLU A 350 2.24 -11.45 17.58
C GLU A 350 0.88 -11.74 16.95
N VAL A 351 -0.13 -10.93 17.27
CA VAL A 351 -1.48 -11.05 16.74
C VAL A 351 -1.48 -10.98 15.21
N TYR A 352 -0.71 -10.08 14.63
CA TYR A 352 -0.59 -9.95 13.17
C TYR A 352 -0.01 -11.20 12.50
N TRP A 353 1.01 -11.81 13.09
CA TRP A 353 1.57 -13.07 12.60
C TRP A 353 0.62 -14.25 12.83
N ALA A 354 -0.04 -14.28 13.99
CA ALA A 354 -0.98 -15.34 14.35
C ALA A 354 -2.26 -15.36 13.48
N MET A 355 -2.59 -14.24 12.81
CA MET A 355 -3.68 -14.23 11.81
C MET A 355 -3.37 -15.10 10.59
N ALA A 356 -2.10 -15.26 10.22
CA ALA A 356 -1.70 -16.03 9.04
C ALA A 356 -1.05 -17.37 9.37
N PHE A 357 -0.48 -17.52 10.56
CA PHE A 357 0.36 -18.67 10.90
C PHE A 357 0.07 -19.22 12.31
N ILE A 358 0.20 -20.52 12.44
CA ILE A 358 0.36 -21.15 13.76
C ILE A 358 1.83 -21.00 14.17
N LEU A 359 2.10 -20.14 15.14
CA LEU A 359 3.46 -19.88 15.60
C LEU A 359 4.04 -21.11 16.33
N PRO A 360 5.30 -21.50 16.04
CA PRO A 360 5.98 -22.55 16.77
C PRO A 360 6.11 -22.23 18.26
N LYS A 361 5.87 -23.23 19.15
CA LYS A 361 5.96 -23.04 20.61
C LYS A 361 7.29 -22.43 21.06
N GLY A 362 8.41 -22.79 20.40
CA GLY A 362 9.72 -22.22 20.69
C GLY A 362 9.77 -20.71 20.47
N ILE A 363 9.12 -20.19 19.41
CA ILE A 363 9.04 -18.76 19.11
C ILE A 363 8.18 -18.03 20.14
N ILE A 364 7.03 -18.61 20.53
CA ILE A 364 6.17 -18.02 21.59
C ILE A 364 6.97 -17.88 22.90
N ASN A 365 7.69 -18.93 23.31
CA ASN A 365 8.51 -18.89 24.52
C ASN A 365 9.64 -17.84 24.42
N GLU A 366 10.27 -17.71 23.25
CA GLU A 366 11.30 -16.69 23.01
C GLU A 366 10.72 -15.27 23.05
N MET A 367 9.51 -15.06 22.57
CA MET A 367 8.81 -13.78 22.68
C MET A 367 8.51 -13.47 24.13
N ILE A 368 7.93 -14.40 24.88
CA ILE A 368 7.61 -14.24 26.32
C ILE A 368 8.88 -13.83 27.08
N LYS A 369 10.00 -14.53 26.91
CA LYS A 369 11.28 -14.18 27.54
C LYS A 369 11.75 -12.74 27.25
N ARG A 370 11.53 -12.24 26.01
CA ARG A 370 11.88 -10.87 25.63
C ARG A 370 10.98 -9.85 26.32
N LEU A 371 9.67 -10.14 26.37
CA LEU A 371 8.69 -9.29 27.03
C LEU A 371 8.93 -9.23 28.54
N GLU A 372 9.20 -10.36 29.20
CA GLU A 372 9.55 -10.44 30.62
C GLU A 372 10.83 -9.65 30.91
N ARG A 373 11.90 -9.86 30.11
CA ARG A 373 13.15 -9.10 30.26
C ARG A 373 12.90 -7.59 30.16
N TYR A 374 12.14 -7.13 29.16
CA TYR A 374 11.80 -5.73 29.01
C TYR A 374 10.97 -5.20 30.19
N LEU A 375 10.02 -5.99 30.69
CA LEU A 375 9.15 -5.61 31.81
C LEU A 375 9.94 -5.44 33.11
N PHE A 376 10.86 -6.38 33.39
CA PHE A 376 11.58 -6.48 34.67
C PHE A 376 13.02 -5.94 34.65
N GLN A 377 13.52 -5.41 33.54
CA GLN A 377 14.90 -4.98 33.30
C GLN A 377 15.45 -3.98 34.37
N TRP A 378 14.58 -3.38 35.16
CA TRP A 378 14.92 -2.34 36.16
C TRP A 378 14.28 -2.59 37.54
N LEU A 379 13.86 -3.79 37.83
CA LEU A 379 13.53 -4.17 39.19
C LEU A 379 14.85 -4.52 39.89
N PRO A 380 15.19 -3.86 41.07
CA PRO A 380 16.39 -4.13 41.84
C PRO A 380 16.45 -5.57 42.35
#